data_237bc7c7a495d44bb6dfbbe6ab4662f3
#
_entry.id   237bc7c7a495d44bb6dfbbe6ab4662f3
#
_cell.length_a   1.000
_cell.length_b   1.000
_cell.length_c   1.000
_cell.angle_alpha   90.00
_cell.angle_beta   90.00
_cell.angle_gamma   90.00
#
_symmetry.space_group_name_H-M   'P 1'
#
loop_
_entity.id
_entity.type
_entity.pdbx_description
1 polymer ?
#
loop_
_entity_poly.entity_id
_entity_poly.type
_entity_poly.pdbx_seq_one_letter_code
_entity_poly.pdbx_strand_id
1 'polypeptide(L)'
;WERFENWKRQLAFMVGEPKTNGQCVLRDFTTINEITSEAVPPEDSQIAMKWWRESSHASSAAGWKMLDVIQSGISSIENYGDCLTPSGIDAILARERQALIEWENRNPADLAEIQNLAQNGL
;
A
#
# COMPACT_ATOMS: atom_id res chain seq x y z
N TRP A 1 -12.67 -4.67 4.69
CA TRP A 1 -11.99 -3.38 4.64
C TRP A 1 -12.07 -2.64 5.98
N GLU A 2 -13.24 -2.50 6.57
CA GLU A 2 -13.46 -1.80 7.85
C GLU A 2 -12.54 -2.30 8.99
N ARG A 3 -12.33 -3.62 9.11
CA ARG A 3 -11.42 -4.19 10.12
C ARG A 3 -9.98 -3.74 9.91
N PHE A 4 -9.54 -3.62 8.67
CA PHE A 4 -8.19 -3.18 8.32
C PHE A 4 -8.00 -1.69 8.63
N GLU A 5 -8.97 -0.85 8.33
CA GLU A 5 -8.95 0.56 8.71
C GLU A 5 -8.92 0.77 10.23
N ASN A 6 -9.75 0.02 10.96
CA ASN A 6 -9.77 0.07 12.41
C ASN A 6 -8.42 -0.34 13.01
N TRP A 7 -7.77 -1.36 12.44
CA TRP A 7 -6.43 -1.76 12.84
C TRP A 7 -5.41 -0.64 12.59
N LYS A 8 -5.42 0.01 11.43
CA LYS A 8 -4.54 1.15 11.14
C LYS A 8 -4.76 2.32 12.12
N ARG A 9 -6.03 2.62 12.46
CA ARG A 9 -6.35 3.64 13.47
C ARG A 9 -5.75 3.28 14.83
N GLN A 10 -5.93 2.05 15.27
CA GLN A 10 -5.37 1.58 16.54
C GLN A 10 -3.84 1.73 16.55
N LEU A 11 -3.16 1.33 15.48
CA LEU A 11 -1.71 1.50 15.37
C LEU A 11 -1.30 2.96 15.44
N ALA A 12 -1.96 3.86 14.72
CA ALA A 12 -1.70 5.29 14.76
C ALA A 12 -1.84 5.86 16.19
N PHE A 13 -2.91 5.48 16.90
CA PHE A 13 -3.11 5.90 18.29
C PHE A 13 -2.10 5.31 19.26
N MET A 14 -1.69 4.06 19.08
CA MET A 14 -0.65 3.42 19.92
C MET A 14 0.72 4.08 19.77
N VAL A 15 1.06 4.50 18.57
CA VAL A 15 2.35 5.13 18.26
C VAL A 15 2.35 6.61 18.65
N GLY A 16 1.20 7.28 18.54
CA GLY A 16 1.03 8.70 18.86
C GLY A 16 1.54 9.65 17.79
N GLU A 17 1.48 10.93 18.11
CA GLU A 17 1.99 11.98 17.23
C GLU A 17 3.53 11.96 17.14
N PRO A 18 4.12 12.44 16.04
CA PRO A 18 5.57 12.57 15.91
C PRO A 18 6.15 13.40 17.06
N LYS A 19 7.28 12.96 17.59
CA LYS A 19 8.00 13.70 18.62
C LYS A 19 8.51 15.03 18.06
N THR A 20 9.05 15.88 18.95
CA THR A 20 9.47 17.26 18.67
C THR A 20 10.42 17.46 17.46
N ASN A 21 11.06 16.43 16.99
CA ASN A 21 11.89 16.45 15.77
C ASN A 21 11.09 16.22 14.46
N GLY A 22 9.78 16.02 14.54
CA GLY A 22 8.93 15.75 13.37
C GLY A 22 9.13 14.38 12.71
N GLN A 23 9.95 13.50 13.31
CA GLN A 23 10.24 12.19 12.72
C GLN A 23 9.01 11.26 12.79
N CYS A 24 8.60 10.73 11.64
CA CYS A 24 7.56 9.74 11.55
C CYS A 24 8.02 8.40 12.19
N VAL A 25 7.21 7.85 13.08
CA VAL A 25 7.52 6.61 13.80
C VAL A 25 6.93 5.39 13.09
N LEU A 26 5.77 5.55 12.47
CA LEU A 26 5.07 4.47 11.76
C LEU A 26 4.71 4.92 10.36
N ARG A 27 5.22 4.21 9.36
CA ARG A 27 4.90 4.44 7.96
C ARG A 27 4.10 3.31 7.36
N ASP A 28 3.14 3.67 6.53
CA ASP A 28 2.29 2.75 5.80
C ASP A 28 2.74 2.63 4.34
N PHE A 29 3.08 1.42 3.92
CA PHE A 29 3.46 1.07 2.56
C PHE A 29 2.43 0.15 1.88
N THR A 30 1.24 -0.02 2.47
CA THR A 30 0.22 -0.97 2.01
C THR A 30 -0.87 -0.37 1.15
N THR A 31 -0.85 0.95 0.93
CA THR A 31 -1.84 1.65 0.12
C THR A 31 -1.77 1.27 -1.35
N ILE A 32 -2.87 1.43 -2.08
CA ILE A 32 -2.92 1.17 -3.52
C ILE A 32 -2.13 2.27 -4.26
N ASN A 33 -1.08 1.85 -4.95
CA ASN A 33 -0.19 2.68 -5.75
C ASN A 33 0.54 1.82 -6.80
N GLU A 34 1.41 2.43 -7.60
CA GLU A 34 2.13 1.72 -8.68
C GLU A 34 3.01 0.54 -8.22
N ILE A 35 3.41 0.52 -6.94
CA ILE A 35 4.20 -0.60 -6.38
C ILE A 35 3.27 -1.74 -5.94
N THR A 36 2.28 -1.41 -5.12
CA THR A 36 1.41 -2.41 -4.48
C THR A 36 0.39 -3.01 -5.42
N SER A 37 0.04 -2.31 -6.50
CA SER A 37 -0.91 -2.76 -7.53
C SER A 37 -0.25 -3.06 -8.87
N GLU A 38 1.04 -3.44 -8.88
CA GLU A 38 1.70 -3.90 -10.09
C GLU A 38 0.99 -5.13 -10.67
N ALA A 39 0.63 -5.07 -11.95
CA ALA A 39 -0.04 -6.17 -12.62
C ALA A 39 0.84 -7.42 -12.66
N VAL A 40 0.26 -8.56 -12.30
CA VAL A 40 0.94 -9.86 -12.40
C VAL A 40 1.01 -10.26 -13.87
N PRO A 41 2.21 -10.55 -14.42
CA PRO A 41 2.33 -11.03 -15.79
C PRO A 41 1.59 -12.36 -15.98
N PRO A 42 1.11 -12.68 -17.20
CA PRO A 42 0.54 -13.98 -17.49
C PRO A 42 1.50 -15.14 -17.14
N GLU A 43 0.96 -16.30 -16.77
CA GLU A 43 1.72 -17.44 -16.22
C GLU A 43 2.87 -17.88 -17.16
N ASP A 44 2.67 -17.84 -18.48
CA ASP A 44 3.69 -18.22 -19.48
C ASP A 44 4.59 -17.06 -19.90
N SER A 45 4.48 -15.90 -19.25
CA SER A 45 5.24 -14.70 -19.61
C SER A 45 6.69 -14.80 -19.12
N GLN A 46 7.62 -14.33 -19.97
CA GLN A 46 9.00 -14.09 -19.56
C GLN A 46 9.22 -12.68 -18.99
N ILE A 47 8.15 -11.92 -18.81
CA ILE A 47 8.22 -10.56 -18.27
C ILE A 47 8.38 -10.66 -16.77
N ALA A 48 9.49 -10.14 -16.24
CA ALA A 48 9.69 -10.02 -14.80
C ALA A 48 8.94 -8.80 -14.24
N MET A 49 8.34 -8.97 -13.08
CA MET A 49 7.78 -7.86 -12.31
C MET A 49 8.90 -6.89 -11.87
N LYS A 50 8.61 -5.62 -11.88
CA LYS A 50 9.54 -4.56 -11.48
C LYS A 50 9.67 -4.46 -9.96
N TRP A 51 8.52 -4.50 -9.28
CA TRP A 51 8.44 -4.22 -7.84
C TRP A 51 8.37 -5.46 -6.98
N TRP A 52 7.94 -6.60 -7.56
CA TRP A 52 7.79 -7.86 -6.85
C TRP A 52 8.61 -8.96 -7.51
N ARG A 53 9.06 -9.93 -6.74
CA ARG A 53 9.64 -11.17 -7.26
C ARG A 53 8.59 -12.26 -7.38
N GLU A 54 7.62 -12.22 -6.47
CA GLU A 54 6.46 -13.07 -6.37
C GLU A 54 5.44 -12.38 -5.45
N SER A 55 4.32 -13.02 -5.16
CA SER A 55 3.21 -12.44 -4.39
C SER A 55 3.56 -11.91 -3.00
N SER A 56 4.69 -12.31 -2.41
CA SER A 56 5.06 -11.98 -1.04
C SER A 56 6.43 -11.31 -0.87
N HIS A 57 7.29 -11.36 -1.88
CA HIS A 57 8.64 -10.82 -1.78
C HIS A 57 8.85 -9.62 -2.71
N ALA A 58 9.05 -8.46 -2.11
CA ALA A 58 9.40 -7.25 -2.82
C ALA A 58 10.78 -7.38 -3.51
N SER A 59 10.91 -6.78 -4.68
CA SER A 59 12.20 -6.67 -5.37
C SER A 59 13.12 -5.68 -4.64
N SER A 60 14.42 -5.72 -4.97
CA SER A 60 15.35 -4.71 -4.47
C SER A 60 14.97 -3.28 -4.88
N ALA A 61 14.33 -3.11 -6.05
CA ALA A 61 13.85 -1.81 -6.50
C ALA A 61 12.77 -1.23 -5.57
N ALA A 62 11.79 -2.05 -5.14
CA ALA A 62 10.79 -1.65 -4.16
C ALA A 62 11.43 -1.38 -2.79
N GLY A 63 12.38 -2.22 -2.36
CA GLY A 63 13.12 -2.04 -1.12
C GLY A 63 13.89 -0.71 -1.08
N TRP A 64 14.55 -0.33 -2.17
CA TRP A 64 15.23 0.98 -2.25
C TRP A 64 14.26 2.15 -2.18
N LYS A 65 13.08 2.06 -2.83
CA LYS A 65 12.03 3.08 -2.71
C LYS A 65 11.53 3.24 -1.28
N MET A 66 11.35 2.14 -0.57
CA MET A 66 10.94 2.14 0.83
C MET A 66 11.99 2.82 1.71
N LEU A 67 13.27 2.46 1.56
CA LEU A 67 14.37 3.07 2.30
C LEU A 67 14.50 4.56 2.02
N ASP A 68 14.32 4.99 0.78
CA ASP A 68 14.35 6.40 0.38
C ASP A 68 13.29 7.21 1.15
N VAL A 69 12.07 6.70 1.22
CA VAL A 69 10.97 7.33 1.98
C VAL A 69 11.25 7.34 3.49
N ILE A 70 11.82 6.27 4.02
CA ILE A 70 12.16 6.19 5.45
C ILE A 70 13.24 7.24 5.80
N GLN A 71 14.22 7.43 4.94
CA GLN A 71 15.34 8.36 5.18
C GLN A 71 14.97 9.81 4.91
N SER A 72 14.32 10.09 3.78
CA SER A 72 14.01 11.47 3.35
C SER A 72 12.71 12.02 3.94
N GLY A 73 11.80 11.13 4.33
CA GLY A 73 10.44 11.51 4.72
C GLY A 73 9.51 11.82 3.55
N ILE A 74 10.01 11.77 2.31
CA ILE A 74 9.29 12.17 1.10
C ILE A 74 9.21 10.99 0.14
N SER A 75 8.03 10.72 -0.39
CA SER A 75 7.82 9.74 -1.45
C SER A 75 7.72 10.40 -2.82
N SER A 76 8.39 9.82 -3.82
CA SER A 76 8.19 10.15 -5.23
C SER A 76 6.98 9.41 -5.84
N ILE A 77 6.37 8.51 -5.07
CA ILE A 77 5.22 7.70 -5.47
C ILE A 77 4.04 8.14 -4.62
N GLU A 78 2.94 8.46 -5.26
CA GLU A 78 1.71 8.88 -4.60
C GLU A 78 1.19 7.76 -3.68
N ASN A 79 0.71 8.11 -2.49
CA ASN A 79 0.19 7.17 -1.50
C ASN A 79 1.17 6.05 -1.10
N TYR A 80 2.47 6.33 -1.03
CA TYR A 80 3.48 5.35 -0.65
C TYR A 80 4.31 5.84 0.53
N GLY A 81 4.22 5.16 1.66
CA GLY A 81 4.97 5.47 2.87
C GLY A 81 4.38 6.61 3.70
N ASP A 82 3.06 6.71 3.74
CA ASP A 82 2.34 7.68 4.56
C ASP A 82 2.68 7.54 6.04
N CYS A 83 2.83 8.67 6.72
CA CYS A 83 3.04 8.67 8.16
C CYS A 83 1.71 8.51 8.89
N LEU A 84 1.52 7.39 9.58
CA LEU A 84 0.33 7.15 10.38
C LEU A 84 0.42 7.89 11.69
N THR A 85 -0.46 8.88 11.88
CA THR A 85 -0.58 9.68 13.11
C THR A 85 -2.04 9.75 13.53
N PRO A 86 -2.36 9.93 14.82
CA PRO A 86 -3.73 10.12 15.29
C PRO A 86 -4.45 11.27 14.57
N SER A 87 -3.75 12.37 14.33
CA SER A 87 -4.33 13.54 13.65
C SER A 87 -4.51 13.38 12.15
N GLY A 88 -3.71 12.51 11.49
CA GLY A 88 -3.70 12.33 10.03
C GLY A 88 -4.45 11.12 9.51
N ILE A 89 -4.73 10.13 10.36
CA ILE A 89 -5.19 8.80 9.94
C ILE A 89 -6.49 8.82 9.12
N ASP A 90 -7.47 9.63 9.48
CA ASP A 90 -8.75 9.64 8.78
C ASP A 90 -8.63 10.21 7.36
N ALA A 91 -7.77 11.20 7.15
CA ALA A 91 -7.49 11.73 5.81
C ALA A 91 -6.75 10.69 4.94
N ILE A 92 -5.80 9.94 5.52
CA ILE A 92 -5.10 8.85 4.84
C ILE A 92 -6.09 7.77 4.42
N LEU A 93 -6.92 7.29 5.32
CA LEU A 93 -7.92 6.25 5.04
C LEU A 93 -8.96 6.68 3.99
N ALA A 94 -9.36 7.95 4.00
CA ALA A 94 -10.27 8.48 2.97
C ALA A 94 -9.60 8.45 1.57
N ARG A 95 -8.33 8.81 1.48
CA ARG A 95 -7.54 8.76 0.25
C ARG A 95 -7.31 7.32 -0.22
N GLU A 96 -7.06 6.39 0.69
CA GLU A 96 -6.94 4.96 0.37
C GLU A 96 -8.23 4.38 -0.21
N ARG A 97 -9.39 4.71 0.35
CA ARG A 97 -10.68 4.28 -0.21
C ARG A 97 -10.89 4.81 -1.60
N GLN A 98 -10.53 6.07 -1.84
CA GLN A 98 -10.63 6.66 -3.16
C GLN A 98 -9.69 5.96 -4.16
N ALA A 99 -8.45 5.70 -3.77
CA ALA A 99 -7.48 4.98 -4.61
C ALA A 99 -7.96 3.55 -4.93
N LEU A 100 -8.60 2.87 -3.99
CA LEU A 100 -9.20 1.55 -4.21
C LEU A 100 -10.33 1.62 -5.25
N ILE A 101 -11.26 2.55 -5.09
CA ILE A 101 -12.38 2.74 -6.03
C ILE A 101 -11.85 3.04 -7.44
N GLU A 102 -10.84 3.88 -7.55
CA GLU A 102 -10.23 4.22 -8.83
C GLU A 102 -9.49 3.03 -9.46
N TRP A 103 -8.83 2.21 -8.65
CA TRP A 103 -8.18 0.98 -9.11
C TRP A 103 -9.22 -0.03 -9.61
N GLU A 104 -10.28 -0.29 -8.85
CA GLU A 104 -11.38 -1.19 -9.23
C GLU A 104 -12.02 -0.77 -10.56
N ASN A 105 -12.27 0.53 -10.75
CA ASN A 105 -12.84 1.07 -11.99
C ASN A 105 -11.90 0.91 -13.20
N ARG A 106 -10.59 0.98 -12.98
CA ARG A 106 -9.58 0.85 -14.04
C ARG A 106 -9.23 -0.60 -14.37
N ASN A 107 -9.44 -1.51 -13.42
CA ASN A 107 -9.02 -2.92 -13.53
C ASN A 107 -10.19 -3.90 -13.27
N PRO A 108 -11.30 -3.83 -14.02
CA PRO A 108 -12.48 -4.65 -13.76
C PRO A 108 -12.22 -6.16 -13.97
N ALA A 109 -11.29 -6.53 -14.84
CA ALA A 109 -10.93 -7.92 -15.08
C ALA A 109 -10.19 -8.52 -13.87
N ASP A 110 -9.20 -7.79 -13.33
CA ASP A 110 -8.43 -8.22 -12.15
C ASP A 110 -9.34 -8.29 -10.91
N LEU A 111 -10.27 -7.33 -10.77
CA LEU A 111 -11.27 -7.35 -9.72
C LEU A 111 -12.16 -8.60 -9.79
N ALA A 112 -12.62 -8.96 -10.99
CA ALA A 112 -13.45 -10.15 -11.20
C ALA A 112 -12.68 -11.44 -10.87
N GLU A 113 -11.40 -11.53 -11.22
CA GLU A 113 -10.53 -12.65 -10.88
C GLU A 113 -10.37 -12.77 -9.37
N ILE A 114 -10.04 -11.68 -8.67
CA ILE A 114 -9.90 -11.65 -7.20
C ILE A 114 -11.19 -12.08 -6.51
N GLN A 115 -12.34 -11.59 -6.98
CA GLN A 115 -13.65 -11.97 -6.44
C GLN A 115 -13.94 -13.44 -6.64
N ASN A 116 -13.61 -13.99 -7.81
CA ASN A 116 -13.78 -15.40 -8.11
C ASN A 116 -12.90 -16.29 -7.22
N LEU A 117 -11.64 -15.94 -7.04
CA LEU A 117 -10.73 -16.63 -6.12
C LEU A 117 -11.25 -16.60 -4.67
N ALA A 118 -11.74 -15.46 -4.22
CA ALA A 118 -12.27 -15.31 -2.86
C ALA A 118 -13.54 -16.13 -2.61
N GLN A 119 -14.36 -16.37 -3.65
CA GLN A 119 -15.59 -17.17 -3.55
C GLN A 119 -15.34 -18.68 -3.63
N ASN A 120 -14.33 -19.10 -4.39
CA ASN A 120 -14.06 -20.52 -4.63
C ASN A 120 -13.06 -21.13 -3.63
N GLY A 121 -12.52 -20.32 -2.74
CA GLY A 121 -11.51 -20.70 -1.74
C GLY A 121 -10.14 -20.96 -2.38
N LEU A 122 -9.12 -20.38 -1.80
CA LEU A 122 -7.74 -20.81 -2.03
C LEU A 122 -7.51 -22.15 -1.36
#